data_5fcf3d4597efd43970b5023a9f329a0b
#
_entry.id   5fcf3d4597efd43970b5023a9f329a0b
#
_cell.length_a   1.000
_cell.length_b   1.000
_cell.length_c   1.000
_cell.angle_alpha   90.00
_cell.angle_beta   90.00
_cell.angle_gamma   90.00
#
_symmetry.space_group_name_H-M   'P 1'
#
loop_
_entity.id
_entity.type
_entity.pdbx_description
1 polymer ?
#
loop_
_entity_poly.entity_id
_entity_poly.type
_entity_poly.pdbx_seq_one_letter_code
_entity_poly.pdbx_strand_id
1 'polypeptide(L)'
;MNLLKYILFFLPAVLMLGSCEKDAEPEAISIGMQLEEPQHIGRTYVRLKGSVTSQIPLKETGFLWWKAGDRDHASEVACRDSLSFGMQVLLEGLDADASYEYCLYAGNGTDRLTGQSGSFKTLLYGEPLLSDLSADEEVANRFTFRVKDDGIDGTGTNLLSKGVCWNTEGNPTVDDRRLEAEGEEAAFSVSIPDLEENTTYYLRAFALN
;
A
#
# COMPACT_ATOMS: atom_id res chain seq x y z
N MET A 1 -9.67 -9.77 -17.75
CA MET A 1 -9.40 -11.15 -17.29
C MET A 1 -7.89 -11.33 -17.31
N ASN A 2 -7.23 -10.77 -16.27
CA ASN A 2 -5.78 -10.80 -16.17
C ASN A 2 -5.37 -12.01 -15.36
N LEU A 3 -4.67 -12.91 -16.02
CA LEU A 3 -4.06 -14.08 -15.39
C LEU A 3 -2.93 -13.61 -14.47
N LEU A 4 -3.08 -13.87 -13.20
CA LEU A 4 -2.07 -13.72 -12.16
C LEU A 4 -0.92 -14.68 -12.49
N LYS A 5 0.22 -14.15 -12.92
CA LYS A 5 1.46 -14.93 -13.05
C LYS A 5 2.14 -15.04 -11.70
N TYR A 6 1.86 -16.10 -10.97
CA TYR A 6 2.68 -16.52 -9.84
C TYR A 6 3.98 -17.08 -10.36
N ILE A 7 5.08 -16.37 -10.19
CA ILE A 7 6.42 -16.93 -10.40
C ILE A 7 6.87 -17.50 -9.06
N LEU A 8 6.71 -18.81 -8.92
CA LEU A 8 7.22 -19.58 -7.79
C LEU A 8 8.70 -19.86 -8.04
N PHE A 9 9.60 -19.11 -7.42
CA PHE A 9 11.03 -19.48 -7.40
C PHE A 9 11.37 -20.06 -6.02
N PHE A 10 11.50 -21.36 -5.97
CA PHE A 10 12.13 -22.06 -4.85
C PHE A 10 13.65 -22.04 -5.06
N LEU A 11 14.36 -21.27 -4.25
CA LEU A 11 15.80 -21.41 -4.12
C LEU A 11 16.08 -22.03 -2.75
N PRO A 12 16.54 -23.27 -2.64
CA PRO A 12 16.92 -23.84 -1.35
C PRO A 12 18.25 -23.24 -0.90
N ALA A 13 18.21 -22.43 0.18
CA ALA A 13 19.45 -22.04 0.87
C ALA A 13 19.86 -23.17 1.84
N VAL A 14 21.01 -23.76 1.61
CA VAL A 14 21.57 -24.83 2.44
C VAL A 14 22.42 -24.20 3.55
N LEU A 15 21.99 -24.32 4.80
CA LEU A 15 22.75 -23.94 5.98
C LEU A 15 23.48 -25.16 6.52
N MET A 16 24.82 -25.16 6.50
CA MET A 16 25.65 -26.19 7.11
C MET A 16 25.90 -25.84 8.58
N LEU A 17 25.23 -26.50 9.50
CA LEU A 17 25.55 -26.43 10.92
C LEU A 17 26.57 -27.52 11.25
N GLY A 18 27.81 -27.13 11.58
CA GLY A 18 28.84 -28.03 12.03
C GLY A 18 28.58 -28.54 13.45
N SER A 19 28.15 -29.79 13.56
CA SER A 19 28.25 -30.55 14.81
C SER A 19 29.07 -31.82 14.52
N CYS A 20 30.18 -31.97 15.24
CA CYS A 20 31.01 -33.16 15.23
C CYS A 20 30.29 -34.31 15.95
N GLU A 21 29.56 -35.11 15.21
CA GLU A 21 29.34 -36.55 15.54
C GLU A 21 28.91 -37.28 14.26
N LYS A 22 29.44 -38.48 14.12
CA LYS A 22 29.46 -39.40 12.97
C LYS A 22 28.19 -39.50 12.14
N ASP A 23 28.39 -39.35 10.82
CA ASP A 23 27.68 -40.01 9.74
C ASP A 23 26.15 -39.85 9.63
N ALA A 24 25.64 -38.61 9.80
CA ALA A 24 24.39 -38.22 9.17
C ALA A 24 24.69 -37.01 8.29
N GLU A 25 24.42 -37.05 7.01
CA GLU A 25 24.38 -35.84 6.19
C GLU A 25 23.45 -34.83 6.88
N PRO A 26 23.90 -33.59 7.15
CA PRO A 26 23.03 -32.62 7.77
C PRO A 26 21.82 -32.40 6.88
N GLU A 27 20.63 -32.64 7.39
CA GLU A 27 19.39 -32.30 6.69
C GLU A 27 19.44 -30.85 6.31
N ALA A 28 19.34 -30.58 5.02
CA ALA A 28 19.31 -29.21 4.51
C ALA A 28 18.08 -28.48 5.05
N ILE A 29 18.30 -27.53 5.93
CA ILE A 29 17.23 -26.71 6.51
C ILE A 29 16.72 -25.77 5.43
N SER A 30 15.45 -25.92 5.05
CA SER A 30 14.84 -25.01 4.09
C SER A 30 14.02 -23.94 4.81
N ILE A 31 14.32 -22.67 4.48
CA ILE A 31 13.51 -21.51 4.85
C ILE A 31 12.91 -20.97 3.55
N GLY A 32 11.58 -21.02 3.44
CA GLY A 32 10.84 -20.40 2.34
C GLY A 32 10.51 -18.96 2.69
N MET A 33 10.78 -18.04 1.76
CA MET A 33 10.42 -16.62 1.88
C MET A 33 9.64 -16.21 0.65
N GLN A 34 8.42 -15.72 0.81
CA GLN A 34 7.57 -15.23 -0.25
C GLN A 34 7.25 -13.77 -0.01
N LEU A 35 7.68 -12.93 -0.94
CA LEU A 35 7.40 -11.51 -0.96
C LEU A 35 6.11 -11.28 -1.75
N GLU A 36 5.23 -10.42 -1.23
CA GLU A 36 4.04 -9.96 -1.95
C GLU A 36 4.28 -8.58 -2.56
N GLU A 37 3.47 -8.22 -3.55
CA GLU A 37 3.49 -6.87 -4.11
C GLU A 37 3.15 -5.84 -3.05
N PRO A 38 3.85 -4.69 -3.03
CA PRO A 38 3.55 -3.61 -2.10
C PRO A 38 2.13 -3.11 -2.28
N GLN A 39 1.50 -2.76 -1.17
CA GLN A 39 0.12 -2.25 -1.15
C GLN A 39 0.09 -0.86 -0.54
N HIS A 40 -0.91 -0.06 -0.91
CA HIS A 40 -1.09 1.29 -0.35
C HIS A 40 0.20 2.10 -0.37
N ILE A 41 0.78 2.26 -1.58
CA ILE A 41 1.95 3.11 -1.75
C ILE A 41 1.48 4.57 -1.70
N GLY A 42 1.92 5.30 -0.69
CA GLY A 42 1.68 6.72 -0.54
C GLY A 42 2.91 7.55 -0.90
N ARG A 43 2.87 8.81 -0.53
CA ARG A 43 3.98 9.74 -0.73
C ARG A 43 5.15 9.44 0.21
N THR A 44 4.86 9.13 1.47
CA THR A 44 5.86 8.93 2.53
C THR A 44 5.70 7.60 3.25
N TYR A 45 4.88 6.70 2.73
CA TYR A 45 4.60 5.41 3.33
C TYR A 45 4.34 4.32 2.31
N VAL A 46 4.45 3.07 2.74
CA VAL A 46 4.08 1.87 1.99
C VAL A 46 3.69 0.74 2.93
N ARG A 47 2.75 -0.08 2.54
CA ARG A 47 2.45 -1.32 3.25
C ARG A 47 3.11 -2.49 2.54
N LEU A 48 4.05 -3.14 3.22
CA LEU A 48 4.72 -4.35 2.76
C LEU A 48 4.07 -5.59 3.35
N LYS A 49 4.02 -6.66 2.56
CA LYS A 49 3.51 -7.96 2.95
C LYS A 49 4.44 -9.07 2.48
N GLY A 50 4.40 -10.18 3.17
CA GLY A 50 5.12 -11.38 2.79
C GLY A 50 4.92 -12.51 3.79
N SER A 51 5.52 -13.66 3.54
CA SER A 51 5.45 -14.80 4.43
C SER A 51 6.79 -15.51 4.52
N VAL A 52 7.05 -16.11 5.69
CA VAL A 52 8.21 -16.96 5.94
C VAL A 52 7.73 -18.30 6.45
N THR A 53 8.23 -19.37 5.84
CA THR A 53 8.01 -20.75 6.30
C THR A 53 9.34 -21.37 6.66
N SER A 54 9.41 -22.11 7.77
CA SER A 54 10.64 -22.73 8.25
C SER A 54 10.36 -24.05 8.94
N GLN A 55 11.26 -25.00 8.77
CA GLN A 55 11.26 -26.28 9.51
C GLN A 55 11.95 -26.18 10.88
N ILE A 56 12.65 -25.07 11.12
CA ILE A 56 13.30 -24.80 12.41
C ILE A 56 12.66 -23.58 13.10
N PRO A 57 12.75 -23.51 14.43
CA PRO A 57 12.30 -22.33 15.16
C PRO A 57 13.09 -21.08 14.74
N LEU A 58 12.39 -20.05 14.30
CA LEU A 58 12.95 -18.73 14.01
C LEU A 58 12.87 -17.86 15.27
N LYS A 59 13.87 -17.02 15.48
CA LYS A 59 13.91 -16.03 16.56
C LYS A 59 13.63 -14.63 16.07
N GLU A 60 13.84 -14.39 14.79
CA GLU A 60 13.62 -13.09 14.18
C GLU A 60 13.11 -13.24 12.74
N THR A 61 12.19 -12.36 12.37
CA THR A 61 11.69 -12.20 11.00
C THR A 61 11.33 -10.74 10.80
N GLY A 62 11.39 -10.26 9.55
CA GLY A 62 11.00 -8.90 9.24
C GLY A 62 11.33 -8.51 7.82
N PHE A 63 11.35 -7.20 7.59
CA PHE A 63 11.74 -6.59 6.33
C PHE A 63 13.00 -5.76 6.49
N LEU A 64 13.88 -5.87 5.51
CA LEU A 64 14.93 -4.89 5.23
C LEU A 64 14.46 -4.03 4.08
N TRP A 65 14.78 -2.75 4.12
CA TRP A 65 14.47 -1.82 3.04
C TRP A 65 15.54 -0.72 2.93
N TRP A 66 15.75 -0.21 1.71
CA TRP A 66 16.77 0.79 1.42
C TRP A 66 16.38 1.59 0.19
N LYS A 67 16.95 2.79 0.01
CA LYS A 67 16.85 3.52 -1.26
C LYS A 67 17.52 2.73 -2.36
N ALA A 68 16.92 2.73 -3.54
CA ALA A 68 17.43 1.97 -4.68
C ALA A 68 18.91 2.29 -4.94
N GLY A 69 19.73 1.24 -4.98
CA GLY A 69 21.18 1.33 -5.16
C GLY A 69 22.00 1.59 -3.88
N ASP A 70 21.37 1.70 -2.70
CA ASP A 70 22.06 2.02 -1.42
C ASP A 70 21.81 0.93 -0.35
N ARG A 71 22.08 -0.31 -0.71
CA ARG A 71 21.86 -1.46 0.18
C ARG A 71 22.72 -1.43 1.46
N ASP A 72 23.84 -0.76 1.43
CA ASP A 72 24.75 -0.68 2.57
C ASP A 72 24.14 0.12 3.75
N HIS A 73 23.14 0.96 3.47
CA HIS A 73 22.38 1.72 4.48
C HIS A 73 20.96 1.17 4.67
N ALA A 74 20.80 -0.15 4.54
CA ALA A 74 19.50 -0.77 4.74
C ALA A 74 18.99 -0.55 6.17
N SER A 75 17.72 -0.16 6.26
CA SER A 75 16.95 -0.11 7.50
C SER A 75 16.21 -1.43 7.71
N GLU A 76 15.85 -1.71 8.96
CA GLU A 76 15.07 -2.92 9.26
C GLU A 76 13.83 -2.63 10.09
N VAL A 77 12.83 -3.48 9.90
CA VAL A 77 11.64 -3.53 10.75
C VAL A 77 11.32 -4.98 11.08
N ALA A 78 11.30 -5.29 12.38
CA ALA A 78 10.99 -6.63 12.85
C ALA A 78 9.47 -6.88 12.86
N CYS A 79 9.06 -8.05 12.39
CA CYS A 79 7.70 -8.55 12.51
C CYS A 79 7.64 -9.55 13.67
N ARG A 80 7.08 -9.13 14.81
CA ARG A 80 7.14 -9.90 16.08
C ARG A 80 6.11 -11.04 16.18
N ASP A 81 5.11 -11.11 15.35
CA ASP A 81 3.89 -11.85 15.66
C ASP A 81 3.59 -13.07 14.81
N SER A 82 4.49 -13.60 14.00
CA SER A 82 4.11 -14.90 13.42
C SER A 82 5.22 -15.70 12.78
N LEU A 83 5.41 -16.85 13.36
CA LEU A 83 6.24 -17.94 12.82
C LEU A 83 5.56 -18.72 11.66
N SER A 84 4.36 -18.34 11.22
CA SER A 84 3.60 -19.19 10.26
C SER A 84 2.58 -18.49 9.39
N PHE A 85 2.31 -17.20 9.52
CA PHE A 85 1.27 -16.51 8.76
C PHE A 85 1.76 -15.16 8.23
N GLY A 86 1.12 -14.66 7.18
CA GLY A 86 1.52 -13.47 6.47
C GLY A 86 1.98 -12.31 7.35
N MET A 87 3.21 -11.86 7.13
CA MET A 87 3.77 -10.68 7.78
C MET A 87 3.31 -9.43 7.05
N GLN A 88 2.98 -8.40 7.82
CA GLN A 88 2.59 -7.11 7.28
C GLN A 88 3.22 -6.00 8.11
N VAL A 89 3.71 -4.97 7.42
CA VAL A 89 4.26 -3.76 8.05
C VAL A 89 3.86 -2.53 7.27
N LEU A 90 3.61 -1.44 7.97
CA LEU A 90 3.51 -0.09 7.40
C LEU A 90 4.86 0.58 7.63
N LEU A 91 5.56 0.92 6.54
CA LEU A 91 6.73 1.79 6.59
C LEU A 91 6.27 3.22 6.41
N GLU A 92 6.79 4.13 7.23
CA GLU A 92 6.50 5.56 7.20
C GLU A 92 7.80 6.35 7.19
N GLY A 93 7.72 7.66 6.91
CA GLY A 93 8.89 8.54 6.87
C GLY A 93 9.77 8.34 5.64
N LEU A 94 9.22 7.80 4.57
CA LEU A 94 9.90 7.67 3.29
C LEU A 94 9.98 9.02 2.57
N ASP A 95 10.96 9.18 1.67
CA ASP A 95 11.00 10.34 0.79
C ASP A 95 9.97 10.20 -0.33
N ALA A 96 9.40 11.32 -0.75
CA ALA A 96 8.49 11.37 -1.89
C ALA A 96 9.22 11.16 -3.22
N ASP A 97 8.54 10.63 -4.23
CA ASP A 97 9.07 10.36 -5.57
C ASP A 97 10.38 9.56 -5.59
N ALA A 98 10.61 8.75 -4.57
CA ALA A 98 11.83 7.99 -4.36
C ALA A 98 11.63 6.49 -4.60
N SER A 99 12.62 5.87 -5.23
CA SER A 99 12.64 4.43 -5.45
C SER A 99 13.30 3.72 -4.29
N TYR A 100 12.69 2.62 -3.85
CA TYR A 100 13.14 1.77 -2.77
C TYR A 100 13.19 0.31 -3.20
N GLU A 101 14.09 -0.42 -2.56
CA GLU A 101 14.16 -1.87 -2.64
C GLU A 101 13.93 -2.45 -1.24
N TYR A 102 13.39 -3.65 -1.16
CA TYR A 102 13.09 -4.30 0.10
C TYR A 102 13.19 -5.82 -0.03
N CYS A 103 13.44 -6.53 1.05
CA CYS A 103 13.39 -7.98 1.10
C CYS A 103 12.95 -8.46 2.49
N LEU A 104 12.53 -9.72 2.56
CA LEU A 104 12.32 -10.41 3.82
C LEU A 104 13.66 -10.86 4.41
N TYR A 105 13.71 -10.92 5.74
CA TYR A 105 14.76 -11.63 6.45
C TYR A 105 14.16 -12.58 7.49
N ALA A 106 14.92 -13.63 7.78
CA ALA A 106 14.62 -14.56 8.85
C ALA A 106 15.91 -15.06 9.49
N GLY A 107 15.90 -15.27 10.81
CA GLY A 107 17.06 -15.71 11.55
C GLY A 107 16.71 -16.59 12.74
N ASN A 108 17.67 -17.43 13.14
CA ASN A 108 17.58 -18.30 14.32
C ASN A 108 18.30 -17.72 15.57
N GLY A 109 18.82 -16.50 15.43
CA GLY A 109 19.61 -15.80 16.44
C GLY A 109 21.11 -16.00 16.33
N THR A 110 21.58 -16.87 15.45
CA THR A 110 23.00 -17.07 15.09
C THR A 110 23.21 -16.68 13.63
N ASP A 111 22.35 -17.19 12.75
CA ASP A 111 22.41 -16.98 11.31
C ASP A 111 21.14 -16.24 10.86
N ARG A 112 21.33 -15.35 9.88
CA ARG A 112 20.25 -14.58 9.24
C ARG A 112 20.33 -14.78 7.73
N LEU A 113 19.19 -15.09 7.13
CA LEU A 113 19.01 -15.19 5.69
C LEU A 113 18.12 -14.07 5.19
N THR A 114 18.34 -13.65 3.95
CA THR A 114 17.49 -12.71 3.25
C THR A 114 16.89 -13.35 2.00
N GLY A 115 15.63 -13.01 1.72
CA GLY A 115 14.92 -13.44 0.50
C GLY A 115 15.29 -12.62 -0.73
N GLN A 116 14.56 -12.86 -1.81
CA GLN A 116 14.64 -12.00 -3.00
C GLN A 116 14.19 -10.57 -2.69
N SER A 117 14.78 -9.61 -3.39
CA SER A 117 14.39 -8.21 -3.29
C SER A 117 13.23 -7.90 -4.24
N GLY A 118 12.27 -7.12 -3.74
CA GLY A 118 11.29 -6.40 -4.51
C GLY A 118 11.63 -4.92 -4.56
N SER A 119 10.86 -4.14 -5.31
CA SER A 119 11.03 -2.70 -5.38
C SER A 119 9.68 -1.99 -5.44
N PHE A 120 9.66 -0.73 -5.02
CA PHE A 120 8.53 0.18 -5.19
C PHE A 120 9.04 1.60 -5.36
N LYS A 121 8.16 2.47 -5.84
CA LYS A 121 8.42 3.90 -5.88
C LYS A 121 7.30 4.62 -5.14
N THR A 122 7.66 5.51 -4.20
CA THR A 122 6.69 6.37 -3.52
C THR A 122 6.09 7.39 -4.48
N LEU A 123 4.89 7.85 -4.18
CA LEU A 123 4.22 8.85 -4.99
C LEU A 123 4.90 10.21 -4.87
N LEU A 124 4.82 11.02 -5.92
CA LEU A 124 5.26 12.41 -5.87
C LEU A 124 4.28 13.26 -5.06
N TYR A 125 3.00 12.96 -5.16
CA TYR A 125 1.91 13.61 -4.44
C TYR A 125 1.13 12.58 -3.62
N GLY A 126 0.54 13.03 -2.49
CA GLY A 126 -0.35 12.21 -1.68
C GLY A 126 -1.65 11.87 -2.41
N GLU A 127 -2.29 10.78 -2.03
CA GLU A 127 -3.65 10.47 -2.49
C GLU A 127 -4.65 11.45 -1.86
N PRO A 128 -5.54 12.08 -2.66
CA PRO A 128 -6.57 12.94 -2.09
C PRO A 128 -7.58 12.12 -1.29
N LEU A 129 -7.78 12.47 -0.03
CA LEU A 129 -8.80 11.89 0.83
C LEU A 129 -10.09 12.69 0.72
N LEU A 130 -11.16 12.03 0.34
CA LEU A 130 -12.49 12.61 0.31
C LEU A 130 -13.20 12.31 1.64
N SER A 131 -13.74 13.35 2.26
CA SER A 131 -14.53 13.23 3.47
C SER A 131 -15.77 14.11 3.39
N ASP A 132 -16.80 13.70 4.09
CA ASP A 132 -18.00 14.51 4.37
C ASP A 132 -18.71 15.04 3.11
N LEU A 133 -19.25 14.14 2.28
CA LEU A 133 -20.29 14.53 1.32
C LEU A 133 -21.61 14.74 2.08
N SER A 134 -22.13 15.96 2.08
CA SER A 134 -23.41 16.28 2.70
C SER A 134 -24.30 17.06 1.73
N ALA A 135 -25.60 16.80 1.82
CA ALA A 135 -26.60 17.63 1.16
C ALA A 135 -26.80 18.92 1.93
N ASP A 136 -27.06 20.01 1.21
CA ASP A 136 -27.47 21.27 1.81
C ASP A 136 -28.95 21.18 2.18
N GLU A 137 -29.29 21.51 3.42
CA GLU A 137 -30.69 21.45 3.90
C GLU A 137 -31.57 22.60 3.37
N GLU A 138 -30.97 23.73 3.01
CA GLU A 138 -31.68 24.93 2.58
C GLU A 138 -31.77 25.08 1.06
N VAL A 139 -30.81 24.50 0.34
CA VAL A 139 -30.71 24.63 -1.12
C VAL A 139 -30.76 23.27 -1.77
N ALA A 140 -31.88 22.96 -2.40
CA ALA A 140 -32.04 21.73 -3.15
C ALA A 140 -30.92 21.58 -4.22
N ASN A 141 -30.45 20.36 -4.42
CA ASN A 141 -29.40 20.02 -5.40
C ASN A 141 -28.00 20.58 -5.08
N ARG A 142 -27.79 21.20 -3.92
CA ARG A 142 -26.47 21.63 -3.48
C ARG A 142 -25.85 20.57 -2.55
N PHE A 143 -24.60 20.25 -2.82
CA PHE A 143 -23.82 19.29 -2.06
C PHE A 143 -22.47 19.88 -1.69
N THR A 144 -22.08 19.70 -0.43
CA THR A 144 -20.79 20.17 0.10
C THR A 144 -19.94 18.98 0.47
N PHE A 145 -18.66 19.05 0.17
CA PHE A 145 -17.68 18.01 0.55
C PHE A 145 -16.29 18.61 0.70
N ARG A 146 -15.39 17.83 1.29
CA ARG A 146 -14.02 18.22 1.55
C ARG A 146 -13.04 17.24 0.91
N VAL A 147 -11.97 17.78 0.36
CA VAL A 147 -10.79 17.04 -0.03
C VAL A 147 -9.69 17.34 0.98
N LYS A 148 -9.10 16.31 1.54
CA LYS A 148 -7.90 16.39 2.38
C LYS A 148 -6.75 15.76 1.63
N ASP A 149 -5.53 16.17 1.94
CA ASP A 149 -4.35 15.37 1.62
C ASP A 149 -4.38 14.08 2.47
N ASP A 150 -3.49 13.15 2.22
CA ASP A 150 -3.41 11.91 3.00
C ASP A 150 -3.05 12.13 4.49
N GLY A 151 -2.83 13.39 4.86
CA GLY A 151 -2.69 13.81 6.25
C GLY A 151 -1.37 13.43 6.92
N ILE A 152 -0.47 12.77 6.21
CA ILE A 152 0.79 12.26 6.79
C ILE A 152 1.88 13.32 6.73
N ASP A 153 1.92 14.16 5.72
CA ASP A 153 3.02 15.11 5.54
C ASP A 153 2.61 16.59 5.33
N GLY A 154 1.32 16.86 5.22
CA GLY A 154 0.79 18.23 5.14
C GLY A 154 1.23 19.04 3.90
N THR A 155 1.76 18.40 2.88
CA THR A 155 2.28 19.09 1.70
C THR A 155 1.29 19.18 0.54
N GLY A 156 0.06 18.74 0.77
CA GLY A 156 -1.04 18.83 -0.17
C GLY A 156 -1.01 17.77 -1.27
N THR A 157 -2.16 17.58 -1.85
CA THR A 157 -2.34 16.80 -3.07
C THR A 157 -2.30 17.75 -4.24
N ASN A 158 -1.51 17.48 -5.25
CA ASN A 158 -1.53 18.30 -6.47
C ASN A 158 -2.80 17.99 -7.28
N LEU A 159 -3.94 18.50 -6.81
CA LEU A 159 -5.23 18.24 -7.45
C LEU A 159 -5.27 18.79 -8.85
N LEU A 160 -5.52 17.93 -9.81
CA LEU A 160 -5.81 18.30 -11.21
C LEU A 160 -7.29 18.65 -11.36
N SER A 161 -8.17 17.93 -10.69
CA SER A 161 -9.61 18.17 -10.72
C SER A 161 -10.28 17.57 -9.48
N LYS A 162 -11.41 18.15 -9.10
CA LYS A 162 -12.28 17.65 -8.02
C LYS A 162 -13.73 17.98 -8.35
N GLY A 163 -14.66 17.19 -7.82
CA GLY A 163 -16.07 17.42 -8.12
C GLY A 163 -16.98 16.33 -7.59
N VAL A 164 -18.15 16.25 -8.18
CA VAL A 164 -19.15 15.22 -7.93
C VAL A 164 -19.53 14.51 -9.23
N CYS A 165 -19.62 13.20 -9.19
CA CYS A 165 -20.25 12.40 -10.25
C CYS A 165 -21.55 11.76 -9.74
N TRP A 166 -22.50 11.50 -10.65
CA TRP A 166 -23.78 10.93 -10.29
C TRP A 166 -24.42 10.12 -11.42
N ASN A 167 -25.24 9.17 -11.04
CA ASN A 167 -26.09 8.39 -11.93
C ASN A 167 -27.37 7.92 -11.21
N THR A 168 -28.24 7.18 -11.90
CA THR A 168 -29.44 6.56 -11.34
C THR A 168 -29.30 5.05 -11.10
N GLU A 169 -28.16 4.45 -11.44
CA GLU A 169 -27.92 3.01 -11.43
C GLU A 169 -27.11 2.54 -10.20
N GLY A 170 -26.47 3.46 -9.49
CA GLY A 170 -25.61 3.19 -8.32
C GLY A 170 -24.12 3.22 -8.66
N ASN A 171 -23.29 3.35 -7.62
CA ASN A 171 -21.83 3.39 -7.72
C ASN A 171 -21.28 4.29 -8.85
N PRO A 172 -21.61 5.59 -8.87
CA PRO A 172 -21.16 6.48 -9.92
C PRO A 172 -19.65 6.58 -9.99
N THR A 173 -19.13 6.73 -11.20
CA THR A 173 -17.72 6.89 -11.55
C THR A 173 -17.49 8.22 -12.25
N VAL A 174 -16.25 8.60 -12.47
CA VAL A 174 -15.90 9.83 -13.22
C VAL A 174 -16.28 9.78 -14.71
N ASP A 175 -16.64 8.60 -15.21
CA ASP A 175 -17.13 8.41 -16.58
C ASP A 175 -18.64 8.69 -16.72
N ASP A 176 -19.37 8.76 -15.59
CA ASP A 176 -20.77 9.14 -15.54
C ASP A 176 -20.95 10.66 -15.68
N ARG A 177 -22.18 11.14 -15.50
CA ARG A 177 -22.40 12.60 -15.38
C ARG A 177 -21.57 13.14 -14.24
N ARG A 178 -20.85 14.23 -14.49
CA ARG A 178 -20.01 14.86 -13.49
C ARG A 178 -20.04 16.37 -13.58
N LEU A 179 -19.76 17.00 -12.45
CA LEU A 179 -19.56 18.43 -12.33
C LEU A 179 -18.27 18.69 -11.56
N GLU A 180 -17.35 19.39 -12.18
CA GLU A 180 -16.11 19.81 -11.55
C GLU A 180 -16.34 21.05 -10.69
N ALA A 181 -15.71 21.08 -9.52
CA ALA A 181 -15.74 22.23 -8.63
C ALA A 181 -14.56 23.14 -8.92
N GLU A 182 -14.81 24.44 -8.97
CA GLU A 182 -13.78 25.46 -9.14
C GLU A 182 -13.12 25.84 -7.81
N GLY A 183 -11.90 26.38 -7.89
CA GLY A 183 -11.14 26.88 -6.76
C GLY A 183 -10.24 25.85 -6.08
N GLU A 184 -9.30 26.35 -5.28
CA GLU A 184 -8.27 25.54 -4.60
C GLU A 184 -8.67 25.18 -3.16
N GLU A 185 -9.82 25.64 -2.68
CA GLU A 185 -10.25 25.41 -1.31
C GLU A 185 -10.51 23.93 -1.02
N ALA A 186 -10.11 23.48 0.17
CA ALA A 186 -10.34 22.11 0.62
C ALA A 186 -11.83 21.78 0.81
N ALA A 187 -12.64 22.77 1.17
CA ALA A 187 -14.09 22.63 1.30
C ALA A 187 -14.76 23.34 0.12
N PHE A 188 -15.65 22.69 -0.59
CA PHE A 188 -16.34 23.25 -1.72
C PHE A 188 -17.75 22.70 -1.87
N SER A 189 -18.60 23.50 -2.53
CA SER A 189 -19.99 23.14 -2.80
C SER A 189 -20.23 23.11 -4.29
N VAL A 190 -21.03 22.15 -4.72
CA VAL A 190 -21.52 22.06 -6.10
C VAL A 190 -23.04 22.05 -6.10
N SER A 191 -23.65 22.70 -7.08
CA SER A 191 -25.08 22.60 -7.33
C SER A 191 -25.29 21.82 -8.63
N ILE A 192 -25.92 20.66 -8.52
CA ILE A 192 -26.14 19.78 -9.66
C ILE A 192 -27.37 20.28 -10.42
N PRO A 193 -27.24 20.67 -11.69
CA PRO A 193 -28.38 21.14 -12.48
C PRO A 193 -29.22 19.95 -12.99
N ASP A 194 -30.43 20.26 -13.38
CA ASP A 194 -31.30 19.40 -14.20
C ASP A 194 -31.55 17.99 -13.60
N LEU A 195 -31.71 17.92 -12.28
CA LEU A 195 -32.20 16.70 -11.65
C LEU A 195 -33.72 16.59 -11.83
N GLU A 196 -34.16 15.41 -12.18
CA GLU A 196 -35.59 15.10 -12.37
C GLU A 196 -36.28 14.90 -11.01
N GLU A 197 -37.51 15.39 -10.88
CA GLU A 197 -38.33 15.17 -9.69
C GLU A 197 -38.67 13.69 -9.51
N ASN A 198 -38.81 13.25 -8.27
CA ASN A 198 -39.12 11.86 -7.87
C ASN A 198 -38.15 10.80 -8.42
N THR A 199 -36.91 11.21 -8.72
CA THR A 199 -35.86 10.32 -9.22
C THR A 199 -34.81 10.12 -8.17
N THR A 200 -34.40 8.88 -7.92
CA THR A 200 -33.29 8.56 -7.02
C THR A 200 -31.98 8.69 -7.77
N TYR A 201 -31.09 9.50 -7.23
CA TYR A 201 -29.73 9.66 -7.72
C TYR A 201 -28.73 9.16 -6.70
N TYR A 202 -27.67 8.54 -7.21
CA TYR A 202 -26.50 8.16 -6.44
C TYR A 202 -25.39 9.17 -6.75
N LEU A 203 -24.75 9.67 -5.71
CA LEU A 203 -23.72 10.70 -5.81
C LEU A 203 -22.42 10.18 -5.21
N ARG A 204 -21.30 10.58 -5.81
CA ARG A 204 -19.96 10.34 -5.28
C ARG A 204 -19.11 11.56 -5.55
N ALA A 205 -18.40 12.04 -4.51
CA ALA A 205 -17.33 13.00 -4.69
C ALA A 205 -16.11 12.33 -5.33
N PHE A 206 -15.36 13.06 -6.12
CA PHE A 206 -14.09 12.61 -6.69
C PHE A 206 -13.01 13.69 -6.56
N ALA A 207 -11.76 13.27 -6.53
CA ALA A 207 -10.59 14.10 -6.66
C ALA A 207 -9.54 13.35 -7.46
N LEU A 208 -8.87 14.04 -8.37
CA LEU A 208 -7.82 13.51 -9.26
C LEU A 208 -6.53 14.29 -9.03
N ASN A 209 -5.40 13.61 -9.01
CA ASN A 209 -4.04 14.17 -8.93
C ASN A 209 -3.10 13.58 -9.97
#